data_f2b4705d380daa0311eee52bcad70be6
#
_entry.id   f2b4705d380daa0311eee52bcad70be6
#
_cell.length_a   1.000
_cell.length_b   1.000
_cell.length_c   1.000
_cell.angle_alpha   90.00
_cell.angle_beta   90.00
_cell.angle_gamma   90.00
#
_symmetry.space_group_name_H-M   'P 1'
#
loop_
_entity.id
_entity.type
_entity.pdbx_description
1 polymer ?
#
loop_
_entity_poly.entity_id
_entity_poly.type
_entity_poly.pdbx_seq_one_letter_code
_entity_poly.pdbx_strand_id
1 'polypeptide(L)'
;NAVRKGVDVCVLVAEKSDVGIMVNARRYLYSWLTTNGIRVYEYKPSNVHGKVLIRDEKWTSIGSYDLNNLSTYSNIELNLDINNSRFSESLGAHIRHILANESTEITLKAMLLRRNIFKRFKAWAAYRFVKIMFVLSVVLAGKHEKDF
;
A
#
# COMPACT_ATOMS: atom_id res chain seq x y z
N ASN A 1 -0.93 9.96 11.84
CA ASN A 1 -1.82 10.56 12.85
C ASN A 1 -2.61 9.50 13.65
N ALA A 2 -3.15 8.44 13.00
CA ALA A 2 -3.89 7.36 13.69
C ALA A 2 -3.02 6.63 14.73
N VAL A 3 -1.82 6.18 14.35
CA VAL A 3 -0.90 5.48 15.27
C VAL A 3 -0.57 6.33 16.50
N ARG A 4 -0.37 7.65 16.35
CA ARG A 4 -0.13 8.55 17.50
C ARG A 4 -1.32 8.63 18.46
N LYS A 5 -2.51 8.25 18.01
CA LYS A 5 -3.73 8.16 18.81
C LYS A 5 -3.97 6.75 19.37
N GLY A 6 -2.99 5.86 19.28
CA GLY A 6 -3.07 4.49 19.79
C GLY A 6 -3.76 3.49 18.85
N VAL A 7 -4.05 3.87 17.58
CA VAL A 7 -4.61 2.94 16.60
C VAL A 7 -3.52 2.00 16.10
N ASP A 8 -3.75 0.69 16.15
CA ASP A 8 -2.91 -0.31 15.51
C ASP A 8 -3.16 -0.32 14.00
N VAL A 9 -2.15 0.06 13.23
CA VAL A 9 -2.24 0.15 11.76
C VAL A 9 -1.34 -0.91 11.13
N CYS A 10 -1.94 -1.73 10.29
CA CYS A 10 -1.27 -2.78 9.53
C CYS A 10 -1.47 -2.56 8.03
N VAL A 11 -0.42 -2.76 7.24
CA VAL A 11 -0.43 -2.66 5.78
C VAL A 11 0.08 -3.96 5.19
N LEU A 12 -0.75 -4.63 4.38
CA LEU A 12 -0.40 -5.82 3.62
C LEU A 12 -0.20 -5.44 2.15
N VAL A 13 0.93 -5.81 1.59
CA VAL A 13 1.26 -5.57 0.17
C VAL A 13 1.84 -6.84 -0.46
N ALA A 14 1.70 -7.02 -1.77
CA ALA A 14 2.34 -8.15 -2.44
C ALA A 14 3.87 -8.05 -2.37
N GLU A 15 4.59 -9.14 -2.13
CA GLU A 15 6.07 -9.16 -2.21
C GLU A 15 6.54 -8.88 -3.63
N LYS A 16 5.85 -9.45 -4.61
CA LYS A 16 6.13 -9.33 -6.04
C LYS A 16 5.20 -8.31 -6.70
N SER A 17 5.57 -7.86 -7.86
CA SER A 17 4.75 -7.05 -8.76
C SER A 17 5.28 -7.27 -10.18
N ASP A 18 4.39 -7.24 -11.15
CA ASP A 18 4.74 -7.31 -12.57
C ASP A 18 5.60 -6.12 -13.02
N VAL A 19 5.50 -5.01 -12.29
CA VAL A 19 6.30 -3.80 -12.50
C VAL A 19 7.37 -3.67 -11.42
N GLY A 20 8.57 -4.21 -11.67
CA GLY A 20 9.66 -4.29 -10.70
C GLY A 20 10.10 -2.95 -10.11
N ILE A 21 9.92 -1.82 -10.82
CA ILE A 21 10.23 -0.48 -10.30
C ILE A 21 9.30 -0.11 -9.16
N MET A 22 8.03 -0.55 -9.19
CA MET A 22 7.04 -0.29 -8.14
C MET A 22 7.41 -0.98 -6.83
N VAL A 23 7.98 -2.19 -6.89
CA VAL A 23 8.50 -2.90 -5.71
C VAL A 23 9.61 -2.09 -5.03
N ASN A 24 10.56 -1.58 -5.80
CA ASN A 24 11.66 -0.77 -5.26
C ASN A 24 11.14 0.56 -4.69
N ALA A 25 10.24 1.25 -5.39
CA ALA A 25 9.63 2.50 -4.93
C ALA A 25 8.86 2.31 -3.61
N ARG A 26 8.07 1.25 -3.50
CA ARG A 26 7.33 0.90 -2.29
C ARG A 26 8.26 0.61 -1.11
N ARG A 27 9.33 -0.15 -1.34
CA ARG A 27 10.32 -0.50 -0.31
C ARG A 27 11.05 0.72 0.27
N TYR A 28 11.14 1.80 -0.48
CA TYR A 28 11.64 3.06 0.04
C TYR A 28 10.79 3.60 1.19
N LEU A 29 9.47 3.43 1.11
CA LEU A 29 8.52 3.90 2.12
C LEU A 29 8.49 3.05 3.40
N TYR A 30 8.96 1.81 3.35
CA TYR A 30 8.89 0.89 4.51
C TYR A 30 9.61 1.44 5.74
N SER A 31 10.76 2.08 5.56
CA SER A 31 11.50 2.69 6.67
C SER A 31 10.66 3.77 7.37
N TRP A 32 10.01 4.62 6.59
CA TRP A 32 9.15 5.66 7.12
C TRP A 32 7.91 5.07 7.82
N LEU A 33 7.24 4.09 7.20
CA LEU A 33 6.06 3.44 7.75
C LEU A 33 6.38 2.79 9.10
N THR A 34 7.41 1.94 9.15
CA THR A 34 7.80 1.21 10.38
C THR A 34 8.31 2.13 11.48
N THR A 35 9.06 3.19 11.14
CA THR A 35 9.50 4.19 12.13
C THR A 35 8.32 4.98 12.72
N ASN A 36 7.22 5.12 11.97
CA ASN A 36 5.99 5.74 12.46
C ASN A 36 5.01 4.74 13.12
N GLY A 37 5.46 3.53 13.43
CA GLY A 37 4.69 2.53 14.17
C GLY A 37 3.64 1.78 13.32
N ILE A 38 3.73 1.84 11.99
CA ILE A 38 2.87 1.10 11.09
C ILE A 38 3.51 -0.26 10.84
N ARG A 39 2.78 -1.35 11.07
CA ARG A 39 3.23 -2.71 10.74
C ARG A 39 3.07 -2.95 9.24
N VAL A 40 4.12 -3.41 8.58
CA VAL A 40 4.14 -3.68 7.13
C VAL A 40 4.40 -5.15 6.90
N TYR A 41 3.58 -5.77 6.06
CA TYR A 41 3.69 -7.18 5.69
C TYR A 41 3.80 -7.34 4.17
N GLU A 42 4.72 -8.19 3.72
CA GLU A 42 4.83 -8.61 2.32
C GLU A 42 4.19 -10.01 2.14
N TYR A 43 3.11 -10.10 1.35
CA TYR A 43 2.44 -11.34 0.97
C TYR A 43 3.26 -12.07 -0.10
N LYS A 44 3.55 -13.35 0.12
CA LYS A 44 4.51 -14.13 -0.67
C LYS A 44 3.91 -14.94 -1.82
N PRO A 45 2.74 -15.59 -1.65
CA PRO A 45 2.28 -16.62 -2.60
C PRO A 45 2.04 -16.09 -4.01
N SER A 46 1.45 -14.90 -4.16
CA SER A 46 1.07 -14.34 -5.45
C SER A 46 1.04 -12.82 -5.47
N ASN A 47 0.73 -12.23 -6.64
CA ASN A 47 0.41 -10.82 -6.73
C ASN A 47 -0.98 -10.56 -6.13
N VAL A 48 -1.08 -9.54 -5.27
CA VAL A 48 -2.35 -9.07 -4.71
C VAL A 48 -2.76 -7.79 -5.42
N HIS A 49 -3.96 -7.77 -5.96
CA HIS A 49 -4.56 -6.58 -6.57
C HIS A 49 -5.81 -6.09 -5.82
N GLY A 50 -6.07 -6.62 -4.64
CA GLY A 50 -7.18 -6.21 -3.78
C GLY A 50 -6.93 -4.84 -3.14
N LYS A 51 -7.92 -3.97 -3.18
CA LYS A 51 -7.97 -2.72 -2.44
C LYS A 51 -9.00 -2.88 -1.34
N VAL A 52 -8.52 -3.22 -0.16
CA VAL A 52 -9.34 -3.55 1.01
C VAL A 52 -8.87 -2.72 2.20
N LEU A 53 -9.80 -2.10 2.88
CA LEU A 53 -9.59 -1.43 4.16
C LEU A 53 -10.59 -1.99 5.18
N ILE A 54 -10.11 -2.43 6.33
CA ILE A 54 -10.93 -2.92 7.44
C ILE A 54 -10.67 -2.02 8.64
N ARG A 55 -11.74 -1.58 9.31
CA ARG A 55 -11.65 -0.78 10.53
C ARG A 55 -12.43 -1.45 11.66
N ASP A 56 -11.71 -1.78 12.73
CA ASP A 56 -12.25 -2.27 14.02
C ASP A 56 -13.21 -3.48 13.86
N GLU A 57 -13.02 -4.29 12.81
CA GLU A 57 -13.91 -5.43 12.46
C GLU A 57 -15.39 -5.07 12.35
N LYS A 58 -15.71 -3.80 12.11
CA LYS A 58 -17.08 -3.30 11.99
C LYS A 58 -17.40 -2.73 10.63
N TRP A 59 -16.40 -2.17 9.98
CA TRP A 59 -16.53 -1.52 8.69
C TRP A 59 -15.42 -1.98 7.74
N THR A 60 -15.81 -2.17 6.50
CA THR A 60 -14.89 -2.59 5.42
C THR A 60 -15.16 -1.76 4.17
N SER A 61 -14.11 -1.31 3.50
CA SER A 61 -14.17 -0.79 2.14
C SER A 61 -13.44 -1.72 1.19
N ILE A 62 -14.08 -2.07 0.09
CA ILE A 62 -13.52 -2.93 -0.97
C ILE A 62 -13.77 -2.25 -2.30
N GLY A 63 -12.76 -2.17 -3.15
CA GLY A 63 -12.94 -1.57 -4.47
C GLY A 63 -11.71 -1.55 -5.34
N SER A 64 -11.71 -0.64 -6.29
CA SER A 64 -10.62 -0.43 -7.24
C SER A 64 -9.66 0.68 -6.82
N TYR A 65 -10.02 1.55 -5.85
CA TYR A 65 -9.26 2.73 -5.48
C TYR A 65 -7.91 2.41 -4.84
N ASP A 66 -6.85 2.77 -5.50
CA ASP A 66 -5.49 2.77 -4.95
C ASP A 66 -5.17 4.09 -4.21
N LEU A 67 -4.40 4.01 -3.13
CA LEU A 67 -3.94 5.20 -2.39
C LEU A 67 -2.84 5.95 -3.15
N ASN A 68 -3.16 6.40 -4.36
CA ASN A 68 -2.24 7.15 -5.21
C ASN A 68 -2.96 8.29 -5.97
N ASN A 69 -2.17 9.20 -6.55
CA ASN A 69 -2.70 10.36 -7.26
C ASN A 69 -3.46 10.00 -8.54
N LEU A 70 -3.13 8.89 -9.18
CA LEU A 70 -3.79 8.46 -10.41
C LEU A 70 -5.25 8.06 -10.13
N SER A 71 -5.47 7.23 -9.10
CA SER A 71 -6.82 6.89 -8.65
C SER A 71 -7.58 8.09 -8.11
N THR A 72 -6.87 9.07 -7.50
CA THR A 72 -7.52 10.25 -6.92
C THR A 72 -7.98 11.26 -7.98
N TYR A 73 -7.23 11.43 -9.08
CA TYR A 73 -7.43 12.57 -10.00
C TYR A 73 -7.68 12.18 -11.45
N SER A 74 -7.44 10.92 -11.84
CA SER A 74 -7.45 10.54 -13.26
C SER A 74 -8.27 9.30 -13.58
N ASN A 75 -8.55 8.44 -12.61
CA ASN A 75 -9.31 7.22 -12.82
C ASN A 75 -10.74 7.35 -12.31
N ILE A 76 -11.65 6.63 -12.97
CA ILE A 76 -12.98 6.36 -12.40
C ILE A 76 -12.83 5.13 -11.51
N GLU A 77 -13.08 5.31 -10.21
CA GLU A 77 -12.92 4.27 -9.20
C GLU A 77 -14.26 3.97 -8.53
N LEU A 78 -14.45 2.72 -8.16
CA LEU A 78 -15.64 2.28 -7.42
C LEU A 78 -15.21 1.57 -6.14
N ASN A 79 -15.69 2.05 -5.00
CA ASN A 79 -15.56 1.37 -3.72
C ASN A 79 -16.92 1.08 -3.12
N LEU A 80 -17.04 -0.08 -2.51
CA LEU A 80 -18.18 -0.50 -1.72
C LEU A 80 -17.83 -0.41 -0.24
N ASP A 81 -18.55 0.42 0.49
CA ASP A 81 -18.45 0.55 1.93
C ASP A 81 -19.48 -0.33 2.63
N ILE A 82 -19.01 -1.27 3.43
CA ILE A 82 -19.82 -2.28 4.09
C ILE A 82 -19.80 -2.03 5.60
N ASN A 83 -20.91 -1.59 6.16
CA ASN A 83 -21.09 -1.41 7.59
C ASN A 83 -21.78 -2.66 8.19
N ASN A 84 -21.05 -3.76 8.29
CA ASN A 84 -21.55 -5.03 8.77
C ASN A 84 -20.45 -5.75 9.55
N SER A 85 -20.64 -5.91 10.86
CA SER A 85 -19.64 -6.52 11.74
C SER A 85 -19.36 -7.97 11.35
N ARG A 86 -20.38 -8.78 11.08
CA ARG A 86 -20.19 -10.20 10.72
C ARG A 86 -19.32 -10.37 9.47
N PHE A 87 -19.54 -9.55 8.46
CA PHE A 87 -18.72 -9.55 7.24
C PHE A 87 -17.30 -9.08 7.54
N SER A 88 -17.17 -7.95 8.24
CA SER A 88 -15.85 -7.35 8.55
C SER A 88 -15.01 -8.22 9.47
N GLU A 89 -15.60 -8.91 10.44
CA GLU A 89 -14.95 -9.90 11.30
C GLU A 89 -14.45 -11.11 10.50
N SER A 90 -15.31 -11.67 9.63
CA SER A 90 -14.94 -12.81 8.78
C SER A 90 -13.78 -12.47 7.86
N LEU A 91 -13.84 -11.32 7.19
CA LEU A 91 -12.75 -10.86 6.32
C LEU A 91 -11.50 -10.52 7.13
N GLY A 92 -11.65 -9.88 8.30
CA GLY A 92 -10.56 -9.59 9.23
C GLY A 92 -9.85 -10.85 9.71
N ALA A 93 -10.60 -11.91 10.04
CA ALA A 93 -10.04 -13.21 10.40
C ALA A 93 -9.23 -13.82 9.24
N HIS A 94 -9.75 -13.73 8.01
CA HIS A 94 -9.04 -14.20 6.82
C HIS A 94 -7.73 -13.42 6.59
N ILE A 95 -7.77 -12.09 6.68
CA ILE A 95 -6.56 -11.26 6.56
C ILE A 95 -5.56 -11.57 7.66
N ARG A 96 -5.98 -11.76 8.92
CA ARG A 96 -5.07 -12.17 10.02
C ARG A 96 -4.42 -13.53 9.73
N HIS A 97 -5.15 -14.49 9.17
CA HIS A 97 -4.59 -15.75 8.73
C HIS A 97 -3.48 -15.57 7.69
N ILE A 98 -3.72 -14.74 6.66
CA ILE A 98 -2.74 -14.37 5.64
C ILE A 98 -1.50 -13.71 6.27
N LEU A 99 -1.69 -12.77 7.19
CA LEU A 99 -0.59 -12.09 7.87
C LEU A 99 0.28 -13.07 8.65
N ALA A 100 -0.33 -14.04 9.35
CA ALA A 100 0.37 -14.99 10.19
C ALA A 100 1.09 -16.10 9.39
N ASN A 101 0.50 -16.58 8.30
CA ASN A 101 0.94 -17.81 7.64
C ASN A 101 1.55 -17.59 6.26
N GLU A 102 1.17 -16.53 5.56
CA GLU A 102 1.51 -16.32 4.14
C GLU A 102 2.32 -15.05 3.89
N SER A 103 2.61 -14.30 4.94
CA SER A 103 3.28 -13.01 4.82
C SER A 103 4.56 -12.94 5.64
N THR A 104 5.41 -11.98 5.32
CA THR A 104 6.60 -11.65 6.14
C THR A 104 6.47 -10.23 6.67
N GLU A 105 6.57 -10.08 7.98
CA GLU A 105 6.63 -8.77 8.59
C GLU A 105 7.97 -8.08 8.31
N ILE A 106 7.90 -6.85 7.87
CA ILE A 106 9.07 -6.00 7.59
C ILE A 106 9.40 -5.21 8.85
N THR A 107 10.32 -5.72 9.64
CA THR A 107 10.77 -5.06 10.86
C THR A 107 11.91 -4.07 10.59
N LEU A 108 12.01 -3.02 11.39
CA LEU A 108 13.11 -2.06 11.33
C LEU A 108 14.48 -2.77 11.49
N LYS A 109 14.55 -3.77 12.40
CA LYS A 109 15.75 -4.59 12.62
C LYS A 109 16.18 -5.34 11.35
N ALA A 110 15.23 -5.98 10.66
CA ALA A 110 15.51 -6.69 9.41
C ALA A 110 16.01 -5.75 8.31
N MET A 111 15.46 -4.53 8.24
CA MET A 111 15.91 -3.50 7.29
C MET A 111 17.32 -2.99 7.59
N LEU A 112 17.65 -2.79 8.88
CA LEU A 112 18.98 -2.36 9.30
C LEU A 112 20.06 -3.41 9.00
N LEU A 113 19.75 -4.70 9.22
CA LEU A 113 20.65 -5.82 8.92
C LEU A 113 20.91 -5.97 7.41
N ARG A 114 19.92 -5.64 6.56
CA ARG A 114 20.05 -5.66 5.09
C ARG A 114 20.57 -4.34 4.49
N ARG A 115 21.28 -3.54 5.26
CA ARG A 115 21.72 -2.18 4.90
C ARG A 115 22.77 -2.18 3.78
N ASN A 116 22.30 -2.29 2.53
CA ASN A 116 23.10 -2.11 1.33
C ASN A 116 22.80 -0.73 0.73
N ILE A 117 23.82 0.13 0.68
CA ILE A 117 23.71 1.51 0.18
C ILE A 117 23.18 1.56 -1.25
N PHE A 118 23.63 0.65 -2.12
CA PHE A 118 23.16 0.58 -3.52
C PHE A 118 21.68 0.22 -3.61
N LYS A 119 21.19 -0.71 -2.78
CA LYS A 119 19.76 -1.06 -2.73
C LYS A 119 18.91 0.11 -2.24
N ARG A 120 19.41 0.89 -1.28
CA ARG A 120 18.71 2.09 -0.78
C ARG A 120 18.67 3.19 -1.84
N PHE A 121 19.78 3.44 -2.54
CA PHE A 121 19.80 4.39 -3.65
C PHE A 121 18.86 3.97 -4.77
N LYS A 122 18.86 2.69 -5.17
CA LYS A 122 17.93 2.15 -6.17
C LYS A 122 16.47 2.34 -5.75
N ALA A 123 16.13 2.08 -4.50
CA ALA A 123 14.78 2.27 -3.96
C ALA A 123 14.38 3.75 -3.96
N TRP A 124 15.27 4.64 -3.54
CA TRP A 124 15.06 6.09 -3.58
C TRP A 124 14.86 6.61 -5.02
N ALA A 125 15.72 6.20 -5.94
CA ALA A 125 15.62 6.61 -7.35
C ALA A 125 14.31 6.11 -7.99
N ALA A 126 13.94 4.86 -7.72
CA ALA A 126 12.67 4.30 -8.17
C ALA A 126 11.47 5.08 -7.61
N TYR A 127 11.48 5.39 -6.32
CA TYR A 127 10.42 6.19 -5.69
C TYR A 127 10.30 7.59 -6.32
N ARG A 128 11.43 8.28 -6.53
CA ARG A 128 11.45 9.62 -7.16
C ARG A 128 10.94 9.56 -8.59
N PHE A 129 11.37 8.57 -9.36
CA PHE A 129 10.92 8.37 -10.72
C PHE A 129 9.40 8.12 -10.80
N VAL A 130 8.89 7.17 -10.02
CA VAL A 130 7.45 6.85 -9.98
C VAL A 130 6.64 8.08 -9.55
N LYS A 131 7.11 8.84 -8.55
CA LYS A 131 6.45 10.08 -8.12
C LYS A 131 6.38 11.12 -9.24
N ILE A 132 7.46 11.30 -9.99
CA ILE A 132 7.49 12.24 -11.13
C ILE A 132 6.52 11.76 -12.22
N MET A 133 6.53 10.48 -12.56
CA MET A 133 5.62 9.90 -13.56
C MET A 133 4.15 10.10 -13.18
N PHE A 134 3.79 9.91 -11.91
CA PHE A 134 2.42 10.16 -11.45
C PHE A 134 2.03 11.65 -11.52
N VAL A 135 2.93 12.56 -11.19
CA VAL A 135 2.66 14.00 -11.33
C VAL A 135 2.47 14.37 -12.80
N LEU A 136 3.32 13.87 -13.68
CA LEU A 136 3.21 14.13 -15.12
C LEU A 136 1.92 13.57 -15.71
N SER A 137 1.50 12.36 -15.32
CA SER A 137 0.26 11.76 -15.81
C SER A 137 -0.97 12.60 -15.42
N VAL A 138 -1.02 13.11 -14.19
CA VAL A 138 -2.11 13.99 -13.74
C VAL A 138 -2.11 15.32 -14.50
N VAL A 139 -0.94 15.91 -14.72
CA VAL A 139 -0.82 17.20 -15.47
C VAL A 139 -1.24 17.02 -16.94
N LEU A 140 -0.86 15.89 -17.56
CA LEU A 140 -1.24 15.59 -18.95
C LEU A 140 -2.73 15.28 -19.08
N ALA A 141 -3.32 14.52 -18.15
CA ALA A 141 -4.75 14.25 -18.12
C ALA A 141 -5.57 15.54 -17.96
N GLY A 142 -5.17 16.45 -17.06
CA GLY A 142 -5.87 17.72 -16.86
C GLY A 142 -5.73 18.73 -18.02
N LYS A 143 -4.77 18.54 -18.94
CA LYS A 143 -4.71 19.33 -20.18
C LYS A 143 -5.73 18.84 -21.22
N HIS A 144 -5.98 17.53 -21.30
CA HIS A 144 -6.94 16.97 -22.24
C HIS A 144 -8.40 17.37 -21.93
N GLU A 145 -8.71 17.65 -20.68
CA GLU A 145 -10.06 18.06 -20.25
C GLU A 145 -10.41 19.53 -20.60
N LYS A 146 -9.41 20.35 -20.96
CA LYS A 146 -9.61 21.75 -21.34
C LYS A 146 -9.83 21.96 -22.86
N ASP A 147 -9.68 20.90 -23.64
CA ASP A 147 -9.81 20.95 -25.09
C ASP A 147 -11.17 20.40 -25.59
N PHE A 148 -12.09 20.11 -24.67
CA PHE A 148 -13.52 19.82 -24.90
C PHE A 148 -14.41 20.85 -24.19
#